data_d590861a7c5509258b514eee3c1c756d
#
_entry.id   d590861a7c5509258b514eee3c1c756d
#
_cell.length_a   1.000
_cell.length_b   1.000
_cell.length_c   1.000
_cell.angle_alpha   90.00
_cell.angle_beta   90.00
_cell.angle_gamma   90.00
#
_symmetry.space_group_name_H-M   'P 1'
#
loop_
_entity.id
_entity.type
_entity.pdbx_description
1 polymer ?
#
loop_
_entity_poly.entity_id
_entity_poly.type
_entity_poly.pdbx_seq_one_letter_code
_entity_poly.pdbx_strand_id
1 'polypeptide(L)'
;MKTIRIFFTALVFAVCSLTACVRLGDLDLEPIPDISFTYECQGMSYTFTSVDATGVKWTIVGETEGSGDVFTYTFKKPGSYWVSMTGTNNGEQQTVSTKILVAKASVVKLDDNTLDDWEGVTYPDFMLYGNDGVSYGKFDYDANYVYFMFVLEEQDMFDINSAIWNLRLDSDDNSQTGYSTKSLGCEWYLEGNCCGDEPWSDWYIGGDDLEWTDTVAEVMGTRGTTDDGKFFFELGISRKTFGIKTASVAFFTKFYNGDWDDAVAFSDAEGNTSIHLGLDKD
;
A
#
# COMPACT_ATOMS: atom_id res chain seq x y z
N MET A 1 -32.37 -41.62 42.49
CA MET A 1 -31.94 -41.71 41.08
C MET A 1 -31.53 -40.36 40.41
N LYS A 2 -31.80 -39.20 40.97
CA LYS A 2 -31.39 -37.89 40.40
C LYS A 2 -29.89 -37.55 40.68
N THR A 3 -29.35 -38.00 41.80
CA THR A 3 -27.98 -37.64 42.23
C THR A 3 -26.86 -38.33 41.42
N ILE A 4 -27.13 -39.53 40.93
CA ILE A 4 -26.15 -40.31 40.14
C ILE A 4 -25.96 -39.70 38.72
N ARG A 5 -27.03 -39.10 38.13
CA ARG A 5 -26.93 -38.47 36.82
C ARG A 5 -26.07 -37.19 36.82
N ILE A 6 -26.09 -36.42 37.90
CA ILE A 6 -25.29 -35.20 38.03
C ILE A 6 -23.78 -35.55 38.18
N PHE A 7 -23.47 -36.63 38.88
CA PHE A 7 -22.08 -37.08 39.00
C PHE A 7 -21.49 -37.60 37.68
N PHE A 8 -22.32 -38.27 36.88
CA PHE A 8 -21.85 -38.78 35.57
C PHE A 8 -21.61 -37.62 34.57
N THR A 9 -22.48 -36.60 34.58
CA THR A 9 -22.31 -35.45 33.72
C THR A 9 -21.09 -34.61 34.11
N ALA A 10 -20.85 -34.41 35.41
CA ALA A 10 -19.66 -33.73 35.92
C ALA A 10 -18.36 -34.48 35.61
N LEU A 11 -18.37 -35.83 35.67
CA LEU A 11 -17.22 -36.67 35.38
C LEU A 11 -16.89 -36.64 33.86
N VAL A 12 -17.91 -36.67 32.98
CA VAL A 12 -17.70 -36.56 31.54
C VAL A 12 -17.16 -35.18 31.16
N PHE A 13 -17.64 -34.10 31.79
CA PHE A 13 -17.07 -32.77 31.59
C PHE A 13 -15.64 -32.63 32.09
N ALA A 14 -15.30 -33.25 33.22
CA ALA A 14 -13.94 -33.23 33.76
C ALA A 14 -12.98 -34.07 32.91
N VAL A 15 -13.41 -35.16 32.29
CA VAL A 15 -12.60 -35.96 31.38
C VAL A 15 -12.43 -35.27 30.04
N CYS A 16 -13.46 -34.59 29.51
CA CYS A 16 -13.33 -33.80 28.29
C CYS A 16 -12.42 -32.57 28.45
N SER A 17 -12.40 -31.95 29.65
CA SER A 17 -11.48 -30.83 29.93
C SER A 17 -10.03 -31.27 30.14
N LEU A 18 -9.77 -32.53 30.53
CA LEU A 18 -8.43 -33.06 30.69
C LEU A 18 -7.80 -33.57 29.37
N THR A 19 -8.63 -33.87 28.35
CA THR A 19 -8.11 -34.28 27.04
C THR A 19 -7.92 -33.12 26.07
N ALA A 20 -8.37 -31.90 26.42
CA ALA A 20 -8.18 -30.70 25.59
C ALA A 20 -6.87 -29.95 25.88
N CYS A 21 -6.09 -30.34 26.89
CA CYS A 21 -4.74 -29.85 27.07
C CYS A 21 -3.78 -30.67 26.19
N VAL A 22 -3.75 -30.39 24.90
CA VAL A 22 -2.56 -30.65 24.09
C VAL A 22 -1.45 -29.85 24.77
N ARG A 23 -0.48 -30.56 25.41
CA ARG A 23 0.71 -29.87 25.92
C ARG A 23 1.42 -29.28 24.75
N LEU A 24 1.64 -27.97 24.77
CA LEU A 24 2.44 -27.27 23.74
C LEU A 24 3.81 -27.94 23.48
N GLY A 25 4.30 -28.76 24.44
CA GLY A 25 5.50 -29.55 24.28
C GLY A 25 5.36 -30.81 23.43
N ASP A 26 4.13 -31.21 23.02
CA ASP A 26 3.90 -32.32 22.09
C ASP A 26 3.70 -31.87 20.65
N LEU A 27 3.74 -30.56 20.39
CA LEU A 27 3.82 -30.01 19.06
C LEU A 27 5.29 -30.03 18.65
N ASP A 28 5.59 -30.87 17.67
CA ASP A 28 6.91 -30.90 17.00
C ASP A 28 6.98 -29.63 16.13
N LEU A 29 7.18 -28.50 16.79
CA LEU A 29 7.31 -27.20 16.10
C LEU A 29 8.72 -27.17 15.51
N GLU A 30 8.77 -26.98 14.19
CA GLU A 30 10.03 -26.66 13.52
C GLU A 30 10.68 -25.47 14.23
N PRO A 31 11.97 -25.56 14.59
CA PRO A 31 12.66 -24.44 15.22
C PRO A 31 12.65 -23.23 14.30
N ILE A 32 12.43 -22.06 14.88
CA ILE A 32 12.54 -20.81 14.15
C ILE A 32 13.98 -20.67 13.65
N PRO A 33 14.21 -20.44 12.35
CA PRO A 33 15.56 -20.26 11.82
C PRO A 33 16.28 -19.10 12.50
N ASP A 34 17.57 -19.31 12.85
CA ASP A 34 18.45 -18.26 13.39
C ASP A 34 19.03 -17.35 12.29
N ILE A 35 18.74 -17.66 11.02
CA ILE A 35 19.13 -16.88 9.86
C ILE A 35 17.96 -16.03 9.38
N SER A 36 18.26 -14.88 8.78
CA SER A 36 17.26 -14.03 8.16
C SER A 36 17.84 -13.30 6.96
N PHE A 37 17.01 -12.55 6.23
CA PHE A 37 17.48 -11.65 5.21
C PHE A 37 16.65 -10.37 5.16
N THR A 38 17.26 -9.32 4.67
CA THR A 38 16.63 -8.05 4.33
C THR A 38 16.61 -7.86 2.83
N TYR A 39 15.79 -6.94 2.34
CA TYR A 39 15.85 -6.54 0.94
C TYR A 39 15.53 -5.06 0.78
N GLU A 40 16.11 -4.49 -0.27
CA GLU A 40 15.84 -3.15 -0.78
C GLU A 40 15.41 -3.27 -2.24
N CYS A 41 14.57 -2.35 -2.72
CA CYS A 41 14.14 -2.35 -4.11
C CYS A 41 14.28 -0.95 -4.73
N GLN A 42 14.59 -0.98 -6.02
CA GLN A 42 14.55 0.18 -6.90
C GLN A 42 13.82 -0.23 -8.17
N GLY A 43 12.57 0.22 -8.30
CA GLY A 43 11.67 -0.31 -9.32
C GLY A 43 11.51 -1.82 -9.17
N MET A 44 11.69 -2.55 -10.26
CA MET A 44 11.59 -4.02 -10.26
C MET A 44 12.91 -4.73 -9.92
N SER A 45 13.96 -4.00 -9.56
CA SER A 45 15.25 -4.56 -9.14
C SER A 45 15.32 -4.67 -7.62
N TYR A 46 15.55 -5.87 -7.11
CA TYR A 46 15.61 -6.19 -5.68
C TYR A 46 16.99 -6.67 -5.31
N THR A 47 17.56 -6.10 -4.25
CA THR A 47 18.83 -6.53 -3.66
C THR A 47 18.54 -7.16 -2.30
N PHE A 48 18.82 -8.44 -2.18
CA PHE A 48 18.66 -9.25 -0.98
C PHE A 48 19.99 -9.34 -0.26
N THR A 49 19.99 -9.17 1.08
CA THR A 49 21.19 -9.25 1.91
C THR A 49 20.95 -10.26 3.04
N SER A 50 21.81 -11.26 3.13
CA SER A 50 21.74 -12.27 4.18
C SER A 50 22.16 -11.71 5.55
N VAL A 51 21.56 -12.24 6.59
CA VAL A 51 21.87 -11.94 7.98
C VAL A 51 22.13 -13.26 8.73
N ASP A 52 23.26 -13.33 9.43
CA ASP A 52 23.68 -14.45 10.27
C ASP A 52 23.81 -15.80 9.53
N ALA A 53 24.12 -15.79 8.24
CA ALA A 53 24.26 -16.98 7.41
C ALA A 53 25.59 -16.96 6.62
N THR A 54 26.14 -18.15 6.36
CA THR A 54 27.31 -18.37 5.47
C THR A 54 26.96 -19.40 4.40
N GLY A 55 27.69 -19.39 3.28
CA GLY A 55 27.45 -20.33 2.17
C GLY A 55 26.07 -20.17 1.54
N VAL A 56 25.61 -18.94 1.44
CA VAL A 56 24.24 -18.56 1.09
C VAL A 56 23.88 -18.93 -0.34
N LYS A 57 22.70 -19.52 -0.49
CA LYS A 57 22.00 -19.76 -1.76
C LYS A 57 20.63 -19.12 -1.74
N TRP A 58 20.27 -18.50 -2.86
CA TRP A 58 18.99 -17.86 -3.08
C TRP A 58 18.18 -18.64 -4.11
N THR A 59 16.89 -18.69 -3.92
CA THR A 59 15.92 -19.21 -4.88
C THR A 59 14.74 -18.25 -4.96
N ILE A 60 14.47 -17.75 -6.16
CA ILE A 60 13.22 -17.04 -6.48
C ILE A 60 12.39 -18.00 -7.30
N VAL A 61 11.29 -18.47 -6.72
CA VAL A 61 10.46 -19.54 -7.28
C VAL A 61 9.91 -19.15 -8.64
N GLY A 62 10.24 -19.95 -9.66
CA GLY A 62 9.81 -19.72 -11.05
C GLY A 62 10.68 -18.74 -11.84
N GLU A 63 11.66 -18.09 -11.20
CA GLU A 63 12.49 -17.06 -11.83
C GLU A 63 13.96 -17.46 -11.94
N THR A 64 14.65 -17.64 -10.80
CA THR A 64 16.11 -17.81 -10.81
C THR A 64 16.65 -18.38 -9.49
N GLU A 65 17.92 -18.80 -9.55
CA GLU A 65 18.73 -19.13 -8.38
C GLU A 65 19.99 -18.26 -8.33
N GLY A 66 20.51 -18.00 -7.13
CA GLY A 66 21.72 -17.23 -6.93
C GLY A 66 22.52 -17.68 -5.72
N SER A 67 23.66 -17.05 -5.48
CA SER A 67 24.50 -17.34 -4.32
C SER A 67 25.29 -16.12 -3.87
N GLY A 68 25.75 -16.14 -2.62
CA GLY A 68 26.50 -15.06 -1.98
C GLY A 68 25.68 -14.30 -0.96
N ASP A 69 26.38 -13.52 -0.10
CA ASP A 69 25.75 -12.80 0.98
C ASP A 69 24.83 -11.67 0.49
N VAL A 70 25.09 -11.15 -0.71
CA VAL A 70 24.25 -10.17 -1.41
C VAL A 70 23.87 -10.73 -2.78
N PHE A 71 22.60 -10.67 -3.12
CA PHE A 71 22.05 -11.15 -4.37
C PHE A 71 21.07 -10.13 -4.94
N THR A 72 21.31 -9.67 -6.17
CA THR A 72 20.44 -8.73 -6.87
C THR A 72 19.76 -9.41 -8.05
N TYR A 73 18.44 -9.21 -8.17
CA TYR A 73 17.63 -9.71 -9.26
C TYR A 73 16.63 -8.66 -9.73
N THR A 74 16.51 -8.49 -11.06
CA THR A 74 15.52 -7.63 -11.68
C THR A 74 14.40 -8.50 -12.24
N PHE A 75 13.21 -8.36 -11.67
CA PHE A 75 12.02 -9.07 -12.10
C PHE A 75 11.60 -8.58 -13.49
N LYS A 76 11.07 -9.49 -14.30
CA LYS A 76 10.61 -9.18 -15.65
C LYS A 76 9.14 -8.77 -15.69
N LYS A 77 8.39 -9.12 -14.64
CA LYS A 77 6.97 -8.84 -14.53
C LYS A 77 6.63 -8.48 -13.09
N PRO A 78 5.65 -7.59 -12.85
CA PRO A 78 5.07 -7.42 -11.53
C PRO A 78 4.37 -8.71 -11.07
N GLY A 79 4.18 -8.84 -9.77
CA GLY A 79 3.55 -10.02 -9.20
C GLY A 79 4.06 -10.39 -7.82
N SER A 80 3.56 -11.49 -7.29
CA SER A 80 3.96 -12.02 -5.98
C SER A 80 4.93 -13.18 -6.14
N TYR A 81 6.11 -13.06 -5.55
CA TYR A 81 7.19 -14.04 -5.66
C TYR A 81 7.61 -14.58 -4.30
N TRP A 82 7.82 -15.89 -4.20
CA TRP A 82 8.48 -16.50 -3.06
C TRP A 82 9.98 -16.42 -3.24
N VAL A 83 10.65 -15.82 -2.24
CA VAL A 83 12.11 -15.74 -2.14
C VAL A 83 12.54 -16.58 -0.95
N SER A 84 13.45 -17.50 -1.20
CA SER A 84 14.04 -18.38 -0.18
C SER A 84 15.54 -18.16 -0.12
N MET A 85 16.05 -18.10 1.11
CA MET A 85 17.47 -18.11 1.40
C MET A 85 17.81 -19.36 2.18
N THR A 86 18.78 -20.13 1.70
CA THR A 86 19.38 -21.26 2.41
C THR A 86 20.81 -20.92 2.77
N GLY A 87 21.18 -21.07 4.03
CA GLY A 87 22.52 -20.78 4.51
C GLY A 87 22.88 -21.65 5.71
N THR A 88 24.11 -21.54 6.19
CA THR A 88 24.61 -22.25 7.35
C THR A 88 24.86 -21.28 8.49
N ASN A 89 24.29 -21.56 9.65
CA ASN A 89 24.60 -20.90 10.92
C ASN A 89 25.00 -21.95 11.95
N ASN A 90 26.10 -21.72 12.69
CA ASN A 90 26.64 -22.64 13.71
C ASN A 90 26.84 -24.10 13.23
N GLY A 91 27.10 -24.29 11.93
CA GLY A 91 27.29 -25.61 11.32
C GLY A 91 26.00 -26.31 10.87
N GLU A 92 24.85 -25.73 11.12
CA GLU A 92 23.54 -26.23 10.69
C GLU A 92 23.02 -25.49 9.46
N GLN A 93 22.54 -26.25 8.49
CA GLN A 93 21.88 -25.66 7.32
C GLN A 93 20.43 -25.33 7.63
N GLN A 94 20.05 -24.10 7.35
CA GLN A 94 18.70 -23.58 7.59
C GLN A 94 18.16 -22.92 6.32
N THR A 95 16.84 -22.81 6.23
CA THR A 95 16.15 -22.12 5.12
C THR A 95 15.09 -21.19 5.65
N VAL A 96 15.06 -19.97 5.15
CA VAL A 96 14.03 -18.98 5.44
C VAL A 96 13.42 -18.50 4.14
N SER A 97 12.10 -18.28 4.13
CA SER A 97 11.38 -17.86 2.95
C SER A 97 10.41 -16.72 3.28
N THR A 98 10.26 -15.78 2.36
CA THR A 98 9.24 -14.75 2.43
C THR A 98 8.59 -14.53 1.07
N LYS A 99 7.37 -14.03 1.08
CA LYS A 99 6.65 -13.63 -0.13
C LYS A 99 6.85 -12.13 -0.30
N ILE A 100 7.35 -11.71 -1.45
CA ILE A 100 7.49 -10.30 -1.82
C ILE A 100 6.48 -9.94 -2.90
N LEU A 101 6.04 -8.68 -2.91
CA LEU A 101 5.24 -8.10 -3.96
C LEU A 101 6.16 -7.21 -4.81
N VAL A 102 6.28 -7.55 -6.09
CA VAL A 102 7.01 -6.77 -7.08
C VAL A 102 6.00 -5.94 -7.86
N ALA A 103 6.06 -4.63 -7.70
CA ALA A 103 5.27 -3.69 -8.49
C ALA A 103 5.97 -3.39 -9.82
N LYS A 104 5.20 -2.94 -10.80
CA LYS A 104 5.76 -2.44 -12.06
C LYS A 104 6.66 -1.23 -11.81
N ALA A 105 7.52 -0.90 -12.75
CA ALA A 105 8.19 0.39 -12.77
C ALA A 105 7.20 1.44 -13.33
N SER A 106 7.08 2.57 -12.66
CA SER A 106 6.35 3.71 -13.20
C SER A 106 7.22 4.51 -14.16
N VAL A 107 6.60 5.14 -15.15
CA VAL A 107 7.21 6.15 -16.02
C VAL A 107 7.13 7.55 -15.43
N VAL A 108 6.28 7.73 -14.42
CA VAL A 108 5.98 9.03 -13.80
C VAL A 108 7.18 9.63 -13.08
N LYS A 109 7.40 10.91 -13.30
CA LYS A 109 8.43 11.74 -12.65
C LYS A 109 7.75 12.98 -12.08
N LEU A 110 7.83 13.16 -10.80
CA LEU A 110 7.15 14.25 -10.09
C LEU A 110 7.95 15.57 -10.07
N ASP A 111 9.09 15.67 -10.73
CA ASP A 111 10.01 16.80 -10.65
C ASP A 111 10.36 17.44 -12.00
N ASP A 112 9.66 17.06 -13.07
CA ASP A 112 9.91 17.57 -14.41
C ASP A 112 8.95 18.72 -14.85
N ASN A 113 7.94 19.01 -14.03
CA ASN A 113 6.92 20.07 -14.26
C ASN A 113 6.15 19.93 -15.57
N THR A 114 6.00 18.72 -16.07
CA THR A 114 5.22 18.40 -17.28
C THR A 114 4.30 17.21 -17.02
N LEU A 115 3.32 16.99 -17.90
CA LEU A 115 2.47 15.81 -17.87
C LEU A 115 2.83 14.79 -18.97
N ASP A 116 3.97 14.97 -19.64
CA ASP A 116 4.33 14.21 -20.83
C ASP A 116 4.53 12.71 -20.52
N ASP A 117 5.05 12.39 -19.35
CA ASP A 117 5.28 11.02 -18.89
C ASP A 117 3.96 10.27 -18.58
N TRP A 118 2.90 11.01 -18.22
CA TRP A 118 1.56 10.45 -18.03
C TRP A 118 0.89 9.97 -19.34
N GLU A 119 1.41 10.35 -20.50
CA GLU A 119 1.00 9.76 -21.78
C GLU A 119 1.38 8.26 -21.83
N GLY A 120 2.46 7.86 -21.15
CA GLY A 120 2.88 6.48 -21.02
C GLY A 120 2.01 5.64 -20.08
N VAL A 121 1.17 6.27 -19.26
CA VAL A 121 0.19 5.58 -18.40
C VAL A 121 -1.07 5.31 -19.21
N THR A 122 -1.17 4.11 -19.77
CA THR A 122 -2.17 3.76 -20.79
C THR A 122 -3.30 2.85 -20.30
N TYR A 123 -3.32 2.53 -19.00
CA TYR A 123 -4.32 1.61 -18.44
C TYR A 123 -5.66 2.33 -18.25
N PRO A 124 -6.74 1.88 -18.92
CA PRO A 124 -8.06 2.53 -18.79
C PRO A 124 -8.61 2.47 -17.36
N ASP A 125 -8.27 1.43 -16.61
CA ASP A 125 -8.67 1.25 -15.22
C ASP A 125 -8.03 2.30 -14.28
N PHE A 126 -7.05 3.08 -14.76
CA PHE A 126 -6.32 4.09 -13.98
C PHE A 126 -6.78 5.52 -14.26
N MET A 127 -7.85 5.67 -15.01
CA MET A 127 -8.47 6.98 -15.24
C MET A 127 -9.43 7.32 -14.12
N LEU A 128 -9.39 8.58 -13.72
CA LEU A 128 -10.28 9.19 -12.75
C LEU A 128 -11.10 10.29 -13.43
N TYR A 129 -12.35 10.41 -13.02
CA TYR A 129 -13.31 11.34 -13.62
C TYR A 129 -13.90 12.25 -12.54
N GLY A 130 -13.76 13.56 -12.72
CA GLY A 130 -14.37 14.55 -11.85
C GLY A 130 -15.89 14.59 -11.98
N ASN A 131 -16.59 14.82 -10.86
CA ASN A 131 -18.04 14.92 -10.83
C ASN A 131 -18.60 16.20 -11.51
N ASP A 132 -17.73 17.14 -11.87
CA ASP A 132 -18.00 18.30 -12.73
C ASP A 132 -18.14 17.93 -14.21
N GLY A 133 -17.74 16.70 -14.58
CA GLY A 133 -17.83 16.16 -15.95
C GLY A 133 -16.73 16.63 -16.91
N VAL A 134 -15.76 17.43 -16.43
CA VAL A 134 -14.68 18.01 -17.23
C VAL A 134 -13.30 17.81 -16.62
N SER A 135 -13.17 17.85 -15.29
CA SER A 135 -11.93 17.50 -14.59
C SER A 135 -11.67 16.00 -14.69
N TYR A 136 -10.41 15.64 -14.77
CA TYR A 136 -10.00 14.25 -14.85
C TYR A 136 -8.69 14.01 -14.10
N GLY A 137 -8.35 12.76 -13.89
CA GLY A 137 -7.08 12.36 -13.30
C GLY A 137 -6.62 11.01 -13.82
N LYS A 138 -5.42 10.67 -13.47
CA LYS A 138 -4.84 9.35 -13.61
C LYS A 138 -4.13 9.00 -12.32
N PHE A 139 -3.95 7.72 -12.10
CA PHE A 139 -2.99 7.26 -11.11
C PHE A 139 -2.06 6.23 -11.74
N ASP A 140 -0.90 6.07 -11.13
CA ASP A 140 0.06 5.04 -11.44
C ASP A 140 0.75 4.57 -10.16
N TYR A 141 1.55 3.54 -10.21
CA TYR A 141 2.28 3.04 -9.05
C TYR A 141 3.56 2.31 -9.45
N ASP A 142 4.48 2.24 -8.51
CA ASP A 142 5.64 1.36 -8.57
C ASP A 142 5.87 0.64 -7.23
N ALA A 143 7.06 0.11 -7.03
CA ALA A 143 7.43 -0.56 -5.78
C ALA A 143 7.43 0.38 -4.57
N ASN A 144 7.62 1.69 -4.77
CA ASN A 144 7.88 2.66 -3.71
C ASN A 144 6.74 3.65 -3.50
N TYR A 145 6.01 4.00 -4.57
CA TYR A 145 5.03 5.08 -4.57
C TYR A 145 3.72 4.67 -5.24
N VAL A 146 2.66 5.37 -4.87
CA VAL A 146 1.44 5.54 -5.67
C VAL A 146 1.42 6.98 -6.12
N TYR A 147 1.22 7.20 -7.40
CA TYR A 147 1.23 8.48 -8.08
C TYR A 147 -0.16 8.88 -8.50
N PHE A 148 -0.47 10.16 -8.39
CA PHE A 148 -1.73 10.75 -8.82
C PHE A 148 -1.45 11.94 -9.70
N MET A 149 -2.18 12.05 -10.79
CA MET A 149 -2.26 13.25 -11.61
C MET A 149 -3.70 13.71 -11.65
N PHE A 150 -3.93 15.00 -11.49
CA PHE A 150 -5.23 15.63 -11.60
C PHE A 150 -5.14 16.84 -12.50
N VAL A 151 -6.12 16.99 -13.38
CA VAL A 151 -6.35 18.20 -14.18
C VAL A 151 -7.70 18.76 -13.80
N LEU A 152 -7.73 19.98 -13.27
CA LEU A 152 -8.93 20.69 -12.85
C LEU A 152 -9.30 21.73 -13.91
N GLU A 153 -10.50 21.60 -14.44
CA GLU A 153 -10.99 22.47 -15.53
C GLU A 153 -11.51 23.81 -15.03
N GLU A 154 -12.12 23.83 -13.85
CA GLU A 154 -12.82 25.02 -13.36
C GLU A 154 -11.87 26.00 -12.65
N GLN A 155 -11.25 26.90 -13.44
CA GLN A 155 -10.37 27.96 -12.93
C GLN A 155 -11.12 29.00 -12.07
N ASP A 156 -12.41 29.19 -12.27
CA ASP A 156 -13.22 30.11 -11.47
C ASP A 156 -13.48 29.58 -10.06
N MET A 157 -13.43 28.25 -9.88
CA MET A 157 -13.62 27.61 -8.60
C MET A 157 -12.29 27.37 -7.85
N PHE A 158 -11.20 27.12 -8.57
CA PHE A 158 -9.91 26.79 -7.98
C PHE A 158 -8.85 27.85 -8.26
N ASP A 159 -8.20 28.30 -7.20
CA ASP A 159 -6.86 28.90 -7.28
C ASP A 159 -5.82 27.79 -7.09
N ILE A 160 -4.89 27.67 -8.03
CA ILE A 160 -3.80 26.69 -7.98
C ILE A 160 -2.96 26.78 -6.68
N ASN A 161 -2.95 27.96 -6.04
CA ASN A 161 -2.23 28.20 -4.78
C ASN A 161 -3.02 27.81 -3.54
N SER A 162 -4.33 27.64 -3.65
CA SER A 162 -5.21 27.39 -2.50
C SER A 162 -6.03 26.11 -2.60
N ALA A 163 -5.97 25.39 -3.72
CA ALA A 163 -6.68 24.13 -3.89
C ALA A 163 -6.24 23.09 -2.84
N ILE A 164 -7.21 22.50 -2.17
CA ILE A 164 -6.97 21.59 -1.05
C ILE A 164 -7.24 20.16 -1.48
N TRP A 165 -6.20 19.36 -1.56
CA TRP A 165 -6.34 17.93 -1.80
C TRP A 165 -6.82 17.21 -0.55
N ASN A 166 -7.82 16.36 -0.74
CA ASN A 166 -8.39 15.53 0.30
C ASN A 166 -8.32 14.07 -0.16
N LEU A 167 -7.57 13.25 0.59
CA LEU A 167 -7.38 11.85 0.30
C LEU A 167 -7.76 11.01 1.52
N ARG A 168 -8.62 10.02 1.31
CA ARG A 168 -8.89 8.95 2.26
C ARG A 168 -8.32 7.67 1.70
N LEU A 169 -7.39 7.08 2.42
CA LEU A 169 -6.61 5.94 1.97
C LEU A 169 -6.87 4.73 2.88
N ASP A 170 -7.36 3.68 2.26
CA ASP A 170 -7.47 2.33 2.78
C ASP A 170 -6.24 1.55 2.27
N SER A 171 -5.21 1.48 3.10
CA SER A 171 -3.88 1.02 2.69
C SER A 171 -3.75 -0.49 2.54
N ASP A 172 -4.73 -1.25 3.03
CA ASP A 172 -4.79 -2.71 2.94
C ASP A 172 -6.00 -3.22 2.15
N ASP A 173 -6.81 -2.29 1.59
CA ASP A 173 -8.04 -2.58 0.83
C ASP A 173 -9.00 -3.48 1.62
N ASN A 174 -9.19 -3.14 2.90
CA ASN A 174 -10.01 -3.90 3.83
C ASN A 174 -10.97 -2.99 4.61
N SER A 175 -12.21 -2.94 4.21
CA SER A 175 -13.24 -2.09 4.84
C SER A 175 -13.55 -2.42 6.31
N GLN A 176 -12.91 -3.44 6.90
CA GLN A 176 -13.08 -3.81 8.30
C GLN A 176 -11.97 -3.26 9.21
N THR A 177 -10.92 -2.66 8.65
CA THR A 177 -9.83 -1.98 9.36
C THR A 177 -9.98 -0.47 9.23
N GLY A 178 -9.28 0.31 10.03
CA GLY A 178 -9.32 1.77 9.95
C GLY A 178 -10.69 2.42 10.20
N TYR A 179 -10.81 3.70 9.86
CA TYR A 179 -12.05 4.47 9.97
C TYR A 179 -13.02 4.17 8.85
N SER A 180 -14.21 3.69 9.18
CA SER A 180 -15.23 3.34 8.18
C SER A 180 -15.85 4.56 7.52
N THR A 181 -15.60 4.77 6.24
CA THR A 181 -16.16 5.86 5.44
C THR A 181 -16.23 5.49 3.96
N LYS A 182 -17.33 5.85 3.30
CA LYS A 182 -17.49 5.61 1.84
C LYS A 182 -17.24 4.15 1.41
N SER A 183 -17.54 3.18 2.27
CA SER A 183 -17.24 1.76 2.08
C SER A 183 -15.74 1.40 2.14
N LEU A 184 -14.90 2.32 2.59
CA LEU A 184 -13.47 2.11 2.85
C LEU A 184 -13.22 1.89 4.34
N GLY A 185 -12.15 1.17 4.67
CA GLY A 185 -11.52 1.09 5.96
C GLY A 185 -10.27 1.98 5.99
N CYS A 186 -10.45 3.26 6.30
CA CYS A 186 -9.46 4.30 6.08
C CYS A 186 -8.41 4.30 7.18
N GLU A 187 -7.18 3.87 6.93
CA GLU A 187 -6.06 4.00 7.86
C GLU A 187 -5.48 5.41 7.87
N TRP A 188 -5.62 6.12 6.74
CA TRP A 188 -5.05 7.45 6.60
C TRP A 188 -6.05 8.42 5.96
N TYR A 189 -6.05 9.62 6.49
CA TYR A 189 -6.74 10.74 5.91
C TYR A 189 -5.80 11.93 5.80
N LEU A 190 -5.75 12.53 4.62
CA LEU A 190 -4.98 13.72 4.31
C LEU A 190 -5.92 14.83 3.89
N GLU A 191 -5.65 16.02 4.35
CA GLU A 191 -6.12 17.26 3.76
C GLU A 191 -5.00 18.30 3.74
N GLY A 192 -4.85 19.01 2.61
CA GLY A 192 -3.80 20.02 2.51
C GLY A 192 -3.63 20.60 1.12
N ASN A 193 -3.06 21.77 1.08
CA ASN A 193 -2.51 22.37 -0.13
C ASN A 193 -1.09 21.86 -0.32
N CYS A 194 -0.95 20.62 -0.80
CA CYS A 194 0.32 19.92 -0.85
C CYS A 194 1.34 20.53 -1.83
N CYS A 195 0.88 21.31 -2.82
CA CYS A 195 1.70 21.89 -3.88
C CYS A 195 1.58 23.41 -3.97
N GLY A 196 0.99 24.12 -2.99
CA GLY A 196 0.87 25.57 -2.97
C GLY A 196 2.19 26.30 -2.81
N ASP A 197 2.16 27.64 -2.88
CA ASP A 197 3.34 28.48 -2.60
C ASP A 197 3.77 28.36 -1.14
N GLU A 198 2.82 28.15 -0.24
CA GLU A 198 3.03 27.82 1.17
C GLU A 198 2.36 26.46 1.44
N PRO A 199 3.02 25.34 1.08
CA PRO A 199 2.41 24.02 1.18
C PRO A 199 2.20 23.63 2.63
N TRP A 200 1.02 23.03 2.88
CA TRP A 200 0.69 22.44 4.17
C TRP A 200 -0.08 21.12 3.98
N SER A 201 -0.01 20.26 4.95
CA SER A 201 -0.81 19.04 4.98
C SER A 201 -1.07 18.61 6.41
N ASP A 202 -2.33 18.31 6.70
CA ASP A 202 -2.77 17.70 7.95
C ASP A 202 -3.07 16.22 7.71
N TRP A 203 -2.52 15.38 8.56
CA TRP A 203 -2.68 13.95 8.49
C TRP A 203 -3.43 13.41 9.70
N TYR A 204 -4.28 12.43 9.44
CA TYR A 204 -5.06 11.75 10.47
C TYR A 204 -4.88 10.23 10.31
N ILE A 205 -4.77 9.54 11.44
CA ILE A 205 -4.78 8.08 11.51
C ILE A 205 -6.21 7.63 11.76
N GLY A 206 -6.69 6.69 10.96
CA GLY A 206 -8.01 6.09 11.09
C GLY A 206 -8.03 4.90 12.04
N GLY A 207 -9.00 4.87 12.91
CA GLY A 207 -9.34 3.80 13.83
C GLY A 207 -10.84 3.80 14.07
N ASP A 208 -11.29 3.80 15.33
CA ASP A 208 -12.69 4.03 15.67
C ASP A 208 -13.13 5.46 15.28
N ASP A 209 -12.16 6.38 15.22
CA ASP A 209 -12.33 7.77 14.80
C ASP A 209 -11.10 8.20 13.98
N LEU A 210 -11.08 9.44 13.46
CA LEU A 210 -9.93 10.06 12.81
C LEU A 210 -9.14 10.86 13.83
N GLU A 211 -7.91 10.45 14.12
CA GLU A 211 -7.04 11.12 15.06
C GLU A 211 -5.93 11.88 14.33
N TRP A 212 -5.84 13.19 14.57
CA TRP A 212 -4.77 14.00 14.01
C TRP A 212 -3.39 13.49 14.46
N THR A 213 -2.43 13.52 13.55
CA THR A 213 -1.05 13.12 13.84
C THR A 213 -0.07 14.16 13.31
N ASP A 214 0.99 14.39 14.05
CA ASP A 214 2.15 15.19 13.64
C ASP A 214 3.16 14.40 12.78
N THR A 215 2.86 13.16 12.48
CA THR A 215 3.67 12.33 11.57
C THR A 215 3.55 12.90 10.18
N VAL A 216 4.49 13.76 9.82
CA VAL A 216 4.56 14.36 8.48
C VAL A 216 5.02 13.28 7.50
N ALA A 217 4.08 12.74 6.75
CA ALA A 217 4.41 12.02 5.55
C ALA A 217 4.52 13.06 4.42
N GLU A 218 5.69 13.21 3.86
CA GLU A 218 5.86 14.09 2.70
C GLU A 218 5.02 13.57 1.55
N VAL A 219 4.10 14.41 1.07
CA VAL A 219 3.53 14.29 -0.26
C VAL A 219 4.53 14.96 -1.20
N MET A 220 5.15 14.17 -2.05
CA MET A 220 5.96 14.73 -3.12
C MET A 220 5.03 15.15 -4.25
N GLY A 221 5.33 16.28 -4.88
CA GLY A 221 4.50 16.67 -6.01
C GLY A 221 4.88 18.02 -6.59
N THR A 222 4.25 18.29 -7.72
CA THR A 222 4.34 19.54 -8.44
C THR A 222 2.96 19.99 -8.91
N ARG A 223 2.88 21.20 -9.38
CA ARG A 223 1.69 21.79 -9.98
C ARG A 223 2.06 22.67 -11.15
N GLY A 224 1.12 22.94 -11.99
CA GLY A 224 1.30 23.84 -13.11
C GLY A 224 0.01 24.14 -13.82
N THR A 225 0.17 24.76 -14.98
CA THR A 225 -0.92 25.06 -15.89
C THR A 225 -0.63 24.41 -17.22
N THR A 226 -1.60 23.69 -17.76
CA THR A 226 -1.52 23.10 -19.10
C THR A 226 -1.53 24.17 -20.18
N ASP A 227 -1.17 23.83 -21.41
CA ASP A 227 -1.16 24.76 -22.55
C ASP A 227 -2.54 25.34 -22.86
N ASP A 228 -3.62 24.61 -22.56
CA ASP A 228 -5.01 25.06 -22.69
C ASP A 228 -5.55 25.78 -21.45
N GLY A 229 -4.66 26.03 -20.46
CA GLY A 229 -4.93 26.91 -19.33
C GLY A 229 -5.58 26.23 -18.12
N LYS A 230 -5.67 24.91 -18.07
CA LYS A 230 -6.19 24.14 -16.93
C LYS A 230 -5.12 23.99 -15.84
N PHE A 231 -5.54 23.84 -14.61
CA PHE A 231 -4.60 23.54 -13.52
C PHE A 231 -4.31 22.05 -13.44
N PHE A 232 -3.05 21.69 -13.24
CA PHE A 232 -2.68 20.32 -12.95
C PHE A 232 -1.93 20.18 -11.63
N PHE A 233 -2.06 18.99 -11.06
CA PHE A 233 -1.34 18.54 -9.87
C PHE A 233 -0.80 17.15 -10.13
N GLU A 234 0.46 16.94 -9.81
CA GLU A 234 1.11 15.64 -9.73
C GLU A 234 1.52 15.38 -8.31
N LEU A 235 1.12 14.25 -7.75
CA LEU A 235 1.28 13.93 -6.34
C LEU A 235 1.74 12.49 -6.19
N GLY A 236 2.65 12.25 -5.25
CA GLY A 236 3.15 10.92 -4.93
C GLY A 236 3.11 10.64 -3.44
N ILE A 237 2.58 9.48 -3.06
CA ILE A 237 2.58 9.01 -1.68
C ILE A 237 3.45 7.76 -1.53
N SER A 238 4.27 7.71 -0.48
CA SER A 238 5.16 6.59 -0.21
C SER A 238 4.39 5.36 0.27
N ARG A 239 4.50 4.26 -0.44
CA ARG A 239 3.92 2.97 -0.03
C ARG A 239 4.45 2.51 1.32
N LYS A 240 5.75 2.73 1.59
CA LYS A 240 6.38 2.37 2.86
C LYS A 240 5.80 3.16 4.02
N THR A 241 5.68 4.48 3.88
CA THR A 241 5.18 5.38 4.94
C THR A 241 3.73 5.07 5.29
N PHE A 242 2.89 4.83 4.29
CA PHE A 242 1.47 4.56 4.47
C PHE A 242 1.13 3.09 4.68
N GLY A 243 2.13 2.21 4.77
CA GLY A 243 1.91 0.80 5.04
C GLY A 243 1.24 0.03 3.90
N ILE A 244 1.28 0.54 2.66
CA ILE A 244 0.70 -0.12 1.49
C ILE A 244 1.55 -1.34 1.13
N LYS A 245 1.27 -2.49 1.76
CA LYS A 245 2.02 -3.74 1.61
C LYS A 245 1.28 -4.79 0.79
N THR A 246 -0.02 -4.62 0.61
CA THR A 246 -0.91 -5.58 -0.07
C THR A 246 -0.82 -5.45 -1.58
N ALA A 247 -1.41 -6.42 -2.28
CA ALA A 247 -1.56 -6.39 -3.73
C ALA A 247 -2.65 -5.40 -4.20
N SER A 248 -3.34 -4.74 -3.27
CA SER A 248 -4.39 -3.77 -3.55
C SER A 248 -4.39 -2.66 -2.51
N VAL A 249 -4.91 -1.52 -2.90
CA VAL A 249 -5.15 -0.35 -2.07
C VAL A 249 -6.45 0.26 -2.53
N ALA A 250 -7.20 0.89 -1.62
CA ALA A 250 -8.39 1.63 -2.01
C ALA A 250 -8.34 3.07 -1.52
N PHE A 251 -9.04 3.95 -2.19
CA PHE A 251 -9.05 5.36 -1.81
C PHE A 251 -10.31 6.09 -2.27
N PHE A 252 -10.57 7.22 -1.61
CA PHE A 252 -11.47 8.27 -2.06
C PHE A 252 -10.69 9.57 -2.13
N THR A 253 -10.89 10.36 -3.19
CA THR A 253 -10.17 11.62 -3.37
C THR A 253 -11.04 12.72 -3.97
N LYS A 254 -10.74 13.94 -3.57
CA LYS A 254 -11.36 15.15 -4.09
C LYS A 254 -10.45 16.37 -3.89
N PHE A 255 -10.74 17.44 -4.61
CA PHE A 255 -10.17 18.75 -4.35
C PHE A 255 -11.27 19.69 -3.87
N TYR A 256 -10.99 20.46 -2.83
CA TYR A 256 -11.77 21.60 -2.41
C TYR A 256 -11.15 22.89 -2.94
N ASN A 257 -11.98 23.93 -3.11
CA ASN A 257 -11.48 25.29 -3.19
C ASN A 257 -10.92 25.76 -1.85
N GLY A 258 -10.23 26.92 -1.83
CA GLY A 258 -9.60 27.44 -0.60
C GLY A 258 -10.57 27.76 0.54
N ASP A 259 -11.85 27.98 0.22
CA ASP A 259 -12.91 28.31 1.18
C ASP A 259 -13.66 27.07 1.72
N TRP A 260 -13.37 25.88 1.20
CA TRP A 260 -13.99 24.59 1.58
C TRP A 260 -15.48 24.44 1.25
N ASP A 261 -16.04 25.30 0.42
CA ASP A 261 -17.48 25.32 0.12
C ASP A 261 -17.84 24.59 -1.18
N ASP A 262 -16.88 24.47 -2.11
CA ASP A 262 -17.03 23.72 -3.35
C ASP A 262 -15.96 22.65 -3.51
N ALA A 263 -16.30 21.53 -4.16
CA ALA A 263 -15.36 20.42 -4.37
C ALA A 263 -15.60 19.65 -5.66
N VAL A 264 -14.52 19.23 -6.32
CA VAL A 264 -14.53 18.19 -7.36
C VAL A 264 -14.11 16.86 -6.74
N ALA A 265 -15.03 15.91 -6.69
CA ALA A 265 -14.75 14.52 -6.28
C ALA A 265 -14.50 13.64 -7.51
N PHE A 266 -13.58 12.72 -7.37
CA PHE A 266 -13.20 11.81 -8.44
C PHE A 266 -13.82 10.43 -8.27
N SER A 267 -14.09 9.77 -9.39
CA SER A 267 -14.63 8.42 -9.48
C SER A 267 -13.88 7.62 -10.55
N ASP A 268 -14.05 6.30 -10.53
CA ASP A 268 -13.66 5.42 -11.63
C ASP A 268 -14.62 5.57 -12.84
N ALA A 269 -14.38 4.77 -13.89
CA ALA A 269 -15.20 4.79 -15.11
C ALA A 269 -16.65 4.33 -14.89
N GLU A 270 -16.95 3.62 -13.79
CA GLU A 270 -18.29 3.16 -13.42
C GLU A 270 -19.01 4.14 -12.48
N GLY A 271 -18.33 5.22 -12.10
CA GLY A 271 -18.87 6.24 -11.19
C GLY A 271 -18.69 5.89 -9.70
N ASN A 272 -17.89 4.89 -9.36
CA ASN A 272 -17.58 4.58 -7.97
C ASN A 272 -16.58 5.60 -7.41
N THR A 273 -16.94 6.25 -6.32
CA THR A 273 -16.04 7.19 -5.63
C THR A 273 -15.07 6.51 -4.67
N SER A 274 -15.34 5.26 -4.27
CA SER A 274 -14.38 4.39 -3.60
C SER A 274 -13.65 3.60 -4.69
N ILE A 275 -12.40 3.94 -4.92
CA ILE A 275 -11.60 3.44 -6.04
C ILE A 275 -10.66 2.36 -5.51
N HIS A 276 -10.76 1.17 -6.07
CA HIS A 276 -9.97 0.00 -5.67
C HIS A 276 -8.89 -0.29 -6.72
N LEU A 277 -7.65 -0.31 -6.27
CA LEU A 277 -6.45 -0.47 -7.09
C LEU A 277 -5.78 -1.81 -6.89
N GLY A 278 -5.70 -2.64 -7.92
CA GLY A 278 -4.77 -3.76 -7.93
C GLY A 278 -3.34 -3.27 -8.20
N LEU A 279 -2.42 -3.55 -7.28
CA LEU A 279 -1.00 -3.21 -7.39
C LEU A 279 -0.15 -4.36 -7.98
N ASP A 280 -0.80 -5.35 -8.57
CA ASP A 280 -0.21 -6.52 -9.22
C ASP A 280 -0.54 -6.60 -10.72
N LYS A 281 -1.12 -5.53 -11.26
CA LYS A 281 -1.47 -5.43 -12.69
C LYS A 281 -0.27 -4.96 -13.51
N ASP A 282 -0.17 -5.47 -14.73
CA ASP A 282 0.83 -5.09 -15.74
C ASP A 282 0.51 -3.72 -16.36
#